data_5ab3e6d9dbb9b17b302185f628c368aa
#
_entry.id   5ab3e6d9dbb9b17b302185f628c368aa
#
_cell.length_a   1.000
_cell.length_b   1.000
_cell.length_c   1.000
_cell.angle_alpha   90.00
_cell.angle_beta   90.00
_cell.angle_gamma   90.00
#
_symmetry.space_group_name_H-M   'P 1'
#
loop_
_entity.id
_entity.type
_entity.pdbx_description
1 polymer ?
#
loop_
_entity_poly.entity_id
_entity_poly.type
_entity_poly.pdbx_seq_one_letter_code
_entity_poly.pdbx_strand_id
1 'polypeptide(L)'
;DNSGTAKEGVGRTYTGVDGYCPLAAYLGTQGYCLELALRPGVQHSASGTQLDLKRIVPMAQRLSAGGGKAPILVRLDAGFDSADLMREMAACNSAGLPRVDWLIKWNPRKTEVATLAALLDANQATRWQHPRAGKRVTVWDEQVRIEGFERPMRRVMRLTERTIDAKGQLLIEPQWVLEGWSTTLAGRQFDAQAIITLYEGHGAHEQFHSEFKTDLDLERLPSGKFDTNALVCALAALAMNILRLLGQAGLHGPDAPVRHEAKRRRIKTVMQELIYRAARLIDHGRRRILGLGANDRSAQAFARLHGQLALAGCG
;
A
#
# COMPACT_ATOMS: atom_id res chain seq x y z
N ASP A 1 14.91 0.03 14.11
CA ASP A 1 15.14 -0.19 15.55
C ASP A 1 15.63 1.08 16.19
N ASN A 2 14.94 1.54 17.26
CA ASN A 2 15.28 2.71 18.05
C ASN A 2 15.55 2.32 19.52
N SER A 3 15.89 1.06 19.77
CA SER A 3 16.20 0.55 21.12
C SER A 3 17.33 1.40 21.76
N GLY A 4 17.15 1.74 23.02
CA GLY A 4 18.11 2.57 23.77
C GLY A 4 18.07 4.07 23.41
N THR A 5 17.15 4.54 22.56
CA THR A 5 16.99 5.97 22.29
C THR A 5 15.93 6.58 23.21
N ALA A 6 16.13 7.87 23.57
CA ALA A 6 15.15 8.65 24.34
C ALA A 6 14.18 9.42 23.44
N LYS A 7 13.85 8.91 22.25
CA LYS A 7 12.95 9.59 21.33
C LYS A 7 11.51 9.50 21.80
N GLU A 8 10.80 10.62 21.79
CA GLU A 8 9.36 10.68 22.12
C GLU A 8 8.52 9.80 21.19
N GLY A 9 7.58 9.01 21.75
CA GLY A 9 6.68 8.15 20.99
C GLY A 9 7.29 6.82 20.56
N VAL A 10 8.58 6.57 20.77
CA VAL A 10 9.18 5.25 20.59
C VAL A 10 8.64 4.30 21.64
N GLY A 11 8.27 3.10 21.23
CA GLY A 11 7.80 2.05 22.13
C GLY A 11 7.83 0.70 21.45
N ARG A 12 7.53 -0.36 22.22
CA ARG A 12 7.56 -1.74 21.74
C ARG A 12 6.49 -1.97 20.68
N THR A 13 6.93 -2.19 19.45
CA THR A 13 6.04 -2.48 18.33
C THR A 13 5.55 -3.94 18.35
N TYR A 14 4.54 -4.27 17.54
CA TYR A 14 4.04 -5.65 17.41
C TYR A 14 5.09 -6.63 16.87
N THR A 15 6.13 -6.13 16.19
CA THR A 15 7.26 -6.95 15.69
C THR A 15 8.30 -7.22 16.78
N GLY A 16 8.10 -6.69 17.98
CA GLY A 16 9.01 -6.92 19.11
C GLY A 16 10.29 -6.07 19.09
N VAL A 17 10.33 -5.01 18.29
CA VAL A 17 11.41 -4.00 18.28
C VAL A 17 10.89 -2.65 18.76
N ASP A 18 11.74 -1.82 19.31
CA ASP A 18 11.36 -0.48 19.73
C ASP A 18 11.41 0.48 18.54
N GLY A 19 10.30 1.17 18.30
CA GLY A 19 10.17 2.01 17.13
C GLY A 19 8.87 2.81 17.11
N TYR A 20 8.48 3.25 15.94
CA TYR A 20 7.20 3.89 15.64
C TYR A 20 6.30 2.92 14.86
N CYS A 21 4.99 3.19 14.85
CA CYS A 21 3.99 2.45 14.08
C CYS A 21 3.30 3.38 13.06
N PRO A 22 4.00 3.89 12.02
CA PRO A 22 3.43 4.85 11.09
C PRO A 22 2.28 4.23 10.29
N LEU A 23 1.26 5.07 10.00
CA LEU A 23 0.21 4.76 9.04
C LEU A 23 0.59 5.37 7.70
N ALA A 24 0.51 4.57 6.64
CA ALA A 24 0.67 5.06 5.29
C ALA A 24 -0.52 4.64 4.42
N ALA A 25 -1.03 5.57 3.62
CA ALA A 25 -2.09 5.33 2.64
C ALA A 25 -1.64 5.74 1.25
N TYR A 26 -1.92 4.90 0.27
CA TYR A 26 -1.51 5.11 -1.12
C TYR A 26 -2.67 5.03 -2.08
N LEU A 27 -2.62 5.83 -3.13
CA LEU A 27 -3.60 5.86 -4.21
C LEU A 27 -3.00 5.32 -5.51
N GLY A 28 -3.74 4.41 -6.13
CA GLY A 28 -3.44 3.88 -7.44
C GLY A 28 -2.22 2.95 -7.49
N THR A 29 -1.98 2.38 -8.66
CA THR A 29 -0.84 1.48 -8.90
C THR A 29 0.50 2.20 -8.93
N GLN A 30 0.49 3.52 -9.13
CA GLN A 30 1.66 4.39 -9.07
C GLN A 30 2.11 4.65 -7.63
N GLY A 31 1.20 4.52 -6.64
CA GLY A 31 1.50 4.68 -5.23
C GLY A 31 1.70 6.14 -4.83
N TYR A 32 0.78 7.02 -5.24
CA TYR A 32 0.73 8.36 -4.68
C TYR A 32 0.38 8.29 -3.20
N CYS A 33 1.13 8.97 -2.36
CA CYS A 33 0.91 8.97 -0.93
C CYS A 33 -0.21 9.95 -0.55
N LEU A 34 -1.30 9.45 0.01
CA LEU A 34 -2.39 10.28 0.54
C LEU A 34 -2.13 10.67 1.99
N GLU A 35 -1.47 9.80 2.75
CA GLU A 35 -1.15 10.01 4.16
C GLU A 35 0.13 9.26 4.52
N LEU A 36 1.00 9.89 5.32
CA LEU A 36 2.07 9.27 6.06
C LEU A 36 2.07 9.87 7.46
N ALA A 37 1.27 9.29 8.35
CA ALA A 37 1.13 9.74 9.73
C ALA A 37 2.11 8.98 10.64
N LEU A 38 2.97 9.71 11.35
CA LEU A 38 3.79 9.12 12.41
C LEU A 38 2.87 8.78 13.59
N ARG A 39 3.03 7.58 14.17
CA ARG A 39 2.25 7.12 15.32
C ARG A 39 3.17 6.47 16.35
N PRO A 40 2.83 6.55 17.65
CA PRO A 40 3.60 5.89 18.71
C PRO A 40 3.76 4.38 18.45
N GLY A 41 4.91 3.83 18.82
CA GLY A 41 5.24 2.44 18.57
C GLY A 41 4.28 1.42 19.21
N VAL A 42 3.70 1.78 20.34
CA VAL A 42 2.72 0.95 21.08
C VAL A 42 1.29 1.03 20.50
N GLN A 43 1.05 1.93 19.54
CA GLN A 43 -0.30 2.13 18.99
C GLN A 43 -0.71 0.97 18.09
N HIS A 44 -1.85 0.36 18.39
CA HIS A 44 -2.45 -0.67 17.53
C HIS A 44 -2.88 -0.08 16.17
N SER A 45 -2.70 -0.85 15.08
CA SER A 45 -2.96 -0.38 13.71
C SER A 45 -4.35 0.21 13.52
N ALA A 46 -5.41 -0.40 14.07
CA ALA A 46 -6.77 0.11 13.95
C ALA A 46 -7.07 1.32 14.85
N SER A 47 -6.26 1.57 15.91
CA SER A 47 -6.53 2.63 16.87
C SER A 47 -6.30 4.01 16.26
N GLY A 48 -7.33 4.87 16.28
CA GLY A 48 -7.30 6.22 15.72
C GLY A 48 -7.46 6.29 14.19
N THR A 49 -7.37 5.16 13.48
CA THR A 49 -7.45 5.10 12.01
C THR A 49 -8.80 5.55 11.45
N GLN A 50 -9.87 5.58 12.25
CA GLN A 50 -11.15 6.16 11.86
C GLN A 50 -10.99 7.65 11.46
N LEU A 51 -10.18 8.41 12.19
CA LEU A 51 -9.91 9.82 11.90
C LEU A 51 -9.11 9.99 10.60
N ASP A 52 -8.18 9.08 10.35
CA ASP A 52 -7.41 9.09 9.12
C ASP A 52 -8.30 8.76 7.92
N LEU A 53 -9.18 7.73 8.03
CA LEU A 53 -10.12 7.36 6.96
C LEU A 53 -11.09 8.50 6.62
N LYS A 54 -11.55 9.30 7.60
CA LYS A 54 -12.39 10.50 7.36
C LYS A 54 -11.72 11.55 6.47
N ARG A 55 -10.39 11.58 6.41
CA ARG A 55 -9.62 12.48 5.54
C ARG A 55 -9.25 11.81 4.23
N ILE A 56 -8.71 10.58 4.30
CA ILE A 56 -8.12 9.85 3.17
C ILE A 56 -9.19 9.46 2.15
N VAL A 57 -10.31 8.88 2.60
CA VAL A 57 -11.33 8.35 1.68
C VAL A 57 -12.01 9.46 0.89
N PRO A 58 -12.51 10.57 1.49
CA PRO A 58 -13.03 11.69 0.72
C PRO A 58 -12.01 12.37 -0.20
N MET A 59 -10.74 12.40 0.18
CA MET A 59 -9.67 12.89 -0.70
C MET A 59 -9.53 12.00 -1.93
N ALA A 60 -9.47 10.68 -1.75
CA ALA A 60 -9.42 9.72 -2.84
C ALA A 60 -10.65 9.81 -3.76
N GLN A 61 -11.86 9.99 -3.17
CA GLN A 61 -13.09 10.18 -3.94
C GLN A 61 -13.03 11.44 -4.82
N ARG A 62 -12.56 12.58 -4.28
CA ARG A 62 -12.40 13.83 -5.06
C ARG A 62 -11.42 13.65 -6.21
N LEU A 63 -10.27 13.02 -5.96
CA LEU A 63 -9.26 12.75 -6.99
C LEU A 63 -9.78 11.81 -8.08
N SER A 64 -10.56 10.78 -7.71
CA SER A 64 -11.19 9.87 -8.65
C SER A 64 -12.33 10.53 -9.43
N ALA A 65 -13.08 11.43 -8.83
CA ALA A 65 -14.19 12.14 -9.48
C ALA A 65 -13.73 12.98 -10.70
N GLY A 66 -12.55 13.57 -10.65
CA GLY A 66 -11.92 14.27 -11.78
C GLY A 66 -11.57 13.37 -12.97
N GLY A 67 -11.45 12.05 -12.77
CA GLY A 67 -11.09 11.07 -13.79
C GLY A 67 -12.21 10.13 -14.25
N GLY A 68 -13.51 10.43 -13.96
CA GLY A 68 -14.63 9.61 -14.46
C GLY A 68 -15.44 8.85 -13.40
N LYS A 69 -15.34 9.21 -12.14
CA LYS A 69 -16.10 8.62 -11.00
C LYS A 69 -15.91 7.10 -10.82
N ALA A 70 -14.75 6.57 -11.14
CA ALA A 70 -14.44 5.17 -10.90
C ALA A 70 -14.60 4.82 -9.40
N PRO A 71 -15.20 3.66 -9.06
CA PRO A 71 -15.33 3.24 -7.67
C PRO A 71 -13.95 3.05 -7.02
N ILE A 72 -13.90 3.28 -5.72
CA ILE A 72 -12.70 3.15 -4.92
C ILE A 72 -12.73 1.83 -4.17
N LEU A 73 -11.65 1.07 -4.23
CA LEU A 73 -11.44 -0.11 -3.39
C LEU A 73 -10.38 0.21 -2.34
N VAL A 74 -10.80 0.27 -1.08
CA VAL A 74 -9.90 0.40 0.07
C VAL A 74 -9.42 -0.99 0.47
N ARG A 75 -8.11 -1.23 0.44
CA ARG A 75 -7.49 -2.48 0.87
C ARG A 75 -6.72 -2.27 2.17
N LEU A 76 -7.00 -3.12 3.16
CA LEU A 76 -6.39 -3.04 4.49
C LEU A 76 -5.85 -4.40 4.91
N ASP A 77 -4.76 -4.41 5.66
CA ASP A 77 -4.20 -5.63 6.23
C ASP A 77 -4.98 -6.10 7.48
N ALA A 78 -4.58 -7.24 8.05
CA ALA A 78 -5.26 -7.83 9.19
C ALA A 78 -5.15 -7.00 10.49
N GLY A 79 -4.21 -6.07 10.58
CA GLY A 79 -4.08 -5.14 11.69
C GLY A 79 -5.23 -4.11 11.74
N PHE A 80 -5.95 -3.94 10.64
CA PHE A 80 -7.10 -3.04 10.50
C PHE A 80 -8.46 -3.78 10.49
N ASP A 81 -8.50 -5.08 10.82
CA ASP A 81 -9.75 -5.84 10.90
C ASP A 81 -10.59 -5.36 12.09
N SER A 82 -11.46 -4.39 11.85
CA SER A 82 -12.28 -3.70 12.85
C SER A 82 -13.63 -3.29 12.27
N ALA A 83 -14.71 -3.58 13.02
CA ALA A 83 -16.07 -3.16 12.66
C ALA A 83 -16.18 -1.62 12.58
N ASP A 84 -15.47 -0.89 13.45
CA ASP A 84 -15.47 0.58 13.45
C ASP A 84 -14.91 1.15 12.14
N LEU A 85 -13.80 0.60 11.63
CA LEU A 85 -13.22 1.03 10.37
C LEU A 85 -14.14 0.70 9.19
N MET A 86 -14.81 -0.45 9.23
CA MET A 86 -15.79 -0.83 8.20
C MET A 86 -16.99 0.14 8.20
N ARG A 87 -17.50 0.52 9.39
CA ARG A 87 -18.58 1.51 9.52
C ARG A 87 -18.16 2.89 9.00
N GLU A 88 -16.94 3.32 9.30
CA GLU A 88 -16.42 4.59 8.80
C GLU A 88 -16.33 4.62 7.26
N MET A 89 -15.84 3.56 6.63
CA MET A 89 -15.81 3.44 5.18
C MET A 89 -17.21 3.39 4.58
N ALA A 90 -18.17 2.72 5.22
CA ALA A 90 -19.55 2.70 4.78
C ALA A 90 -20.19 4.10 4.82
N ALA A 91 -19.88 4.89 5.86
CA ALA A 91 -20.35 6.27 6.00
C ALA A 91 -19.82 7.22 4.91
N CYS A 92 -18.70 6.88 4.26
CA CYS A 92 -18.17 7.67 3.14
C CYS A 92 -18.97 7.51 1.84
N ASN A 93 -19.93 6.59 1.77
CA ASN A 93 -20.79 6.40 0.60
C ASN A 93 -21.92 7.44 0.58
N SER A 94 -21.69 8.55 -0.12
CA SER A 94 -22.64 9.64 -0.30
C SER A 94 -23.10 9.76 -1.75
N ALA A 95 -24.32 10.28 -1.97
CA ALA A 95 -24.83 10.51 -3.32
C ALA A 95 -23.91 11.46 -4.11
N GLY A 96 -23.64 11.10 -5.35
CA GLY A 96 -22.82 11.91 -6.26
C GLY A 96 -21.31 11.72 -6.16
N LEU A 97 -20.83 11.03 -5.15
CA LEU A 97 -19.40 10.65 -5.03
C LEU A 97 -19.13 9.23 -5.55
N PRO A 98 -17.89 8.93 -5.94
CA PRO A 98 -17.48 7.57 -6.27
C PRO A 98 -17.77 6.61 -5.12
N ARG A 99 -18.31 5.43 -5.45
CA ARG A 99 -18.60 4.38 -4.48
C ARG A 99 -17.31 3.89 -3.82
N VAL A 100 -17.38 3.64 -2.52
CA VAL A 100 -16.31 3.07 -1.71
C VAL A 100 -16.66 1.63 -1.37
N ASP A 101 -15.86 0.72 -1.85
CA ASP A 101 -15.84 -0.68 -1.45
C ASP A 101 -14.56 -0.98 -0.64
N TRP A 102 -14.56 -2.03 0.15
CA TRP A 102 -13.37 -2.44 0.88
C TRP A 102 -13.06 -3.92 0.78
N LEU A 103 -11.81 -4.23 1.06
CA LEU A 103 -11.25 -5.56 1.10
C LEU A 103 -10.23 -5.61 2.23
N ILE A 104 -10.61 -6.23 3.36
CA ILE A 104 -9.82 -6.27 4.59
C ILE A 104 -9.42 -7.71 4.88
N LYS A 105 -8.13 -7.94 5.10
CA LYS A 105 -7.67 -9.25 5.55
C LYS A 105 -8.20 -9.51 6.96
N TRP A 106 -8.98 -10.57 7.10
CA TRP A 106 -9.50 -11.01 8.39
C TRP A 106 -8.40 -11.62 9.24
N ASN A 107 -8.48 -11.39 10.54
CA ASN A 107 -7.54 -11.94 11.51
C ASN A 107 -8.18 -13.16 12.23
N PRO A 108 -7.71 -14.39 12.01
CA PRO A 108 -8.31 -15.60 12.56
C PRO A 108 -8.06 -15.86 14.07
N ARG A 109 -7.73 -14.86 14.83
CA ARG A 109 -7.22 -14.80 16.24
C ARG A 109 -7.51 -16.01 17.12
N LYS A 110 -8.73 -16.57 17.11
CA LYS A 110 -9.17 -17.61 18.03
C LYS A 110 -9.74 -18.84 17.31
N THR A 111 -9.47 -18.98 16.02
CA THR A 111 -10.01 -20.08 15.23
C THR A 111 -9.16 -21.33 15.43
N GLU A 112 -9.78 -22.39 15.92
CA GLU A 112 -9.18 -23.72 15.99
C GLU A 112 -9.07 -24.32 14.59
N VAL A 113 -7.92 -24.06 13.92
CA VAL A 113 -7.73 -24.40 12.51
C VAL A 113 -7.82 -25.91 12.26
N ALA A 114 -7.31 -26.73 13.17
CA ALA A 114 -7.36 -28.20 13.05
C ALA A 114 -8.81 -28.72 13.08
N THR A 115 -9.63 -28.17 13.97
CA THR A 115 -11.07 -28.51 14.05
C THR A 115 -11.80 -28.10 12.77
N LEU A 116 -11.54 -26.90 12.24
CA LEU A 116 -12.11 -26.45 10.97
C LEU A 116 -11.66 -27.34 9.80
N ALA A 117 -10.40 -27.73 9.75
CA ALA A 117 -9.88 -28.63 8.74
C ALA A 117 -10.59 -29.99 8.74
N ALA A 118 -10.79 -30.58 9.94
CA ALA A 118 -11.52 -31.84 10.10
C ALA A 118 -12.98 -31.72 9.63
N LEU A 119 -13.67 -30.61 9.95
CA LEU A 119 -15.02 -30.35 9.46
C LEU A 119 -15.09 -30.22 7.93
N LEU A 120 -14.13 -29.55 7.34
CA LEU A 120 -14.05 -29.41 5.88
C LEU A 120 -13.71 -30.74 5.19
N ASP A 121 -12.87 -31.58 5.78
CA ASP A 121 -12.56 -32.91 5.27
C ASP A 121 -13.77 -33.86 5.34
N ALA A 122 -14.56 -33.77 6.40
CA ALA A 122 -15.80 -34.54 6.55
C ALA A 122 -16.93 -34.08 5.59
N ASN A 123 -16.87 -32.86 5.08
CA ASN A 123 -17.89 -32.29 4.22
C ASN A 123 -17.62 -32.65 2.74
N GLN A 124 -18.46 -33.51 2.17
CA GLN A 124 -18.37 -33.96 0.77
C GLN A 124 -18.50 -32.82 -0.25
N ALA A 125 -19.07 -31.66 0.13
CA ALA A 125 -19.16 -30.49 -0.74
C ALA A 125 -17.84 -29.70 -0.84
N THR A 126 -16.89 -29.93 0.09
CA THR A 126 -15.58 -29.25 0.06
C THR A 126 -14.80 -29.66 -1.20
N ARG A 127 -14.28 -28.65 -1.90
CA ARG A 127 -13.47 -28.86 -3.10
C ARG A 127 -12.00 -28.53 -2.77
N TRP A 128 -11.19 -29.57 -2.62
CA TRP A 128 -9.74 -29.44 -2.46
C TRP A 128 -9.04 -29.37 -3.81
N GLN A 129 -8.22 -28.37 -3.98
CA GLN A 129 -7.28 -28.22 -5.09
C GLN A 129 -5.89 -28.66 -4.64
N HIS A 130 -5.12 -29.29 -5.53
CA HIS A 130 -3.78 -29.78 -5.27
C HIS A 130 -2.77 -29.07 -6.19
N PRO A 131 -2.38 -27.81 -5.90
CA PRO A 131 -1.51 -27.04 -6.79
C PRO A 131 -0.12 -27.66 -7.01
N ARG A 132 0.36 -28.41 -6.04
CA ARG A 132 1.63 -29.16 -6.11
C ARG A 132 1.64 -30.30 -5.08
N ALA A 133 2.61 -31.22 -5.19
CA ALA A 133 2.80 -32.25 -4.19
C ALA A 133 2.97 -31.65 -2.78
N GLY A 134 2.35 -32.27 -1.79
CA GLY A 134 2.37 -31.81 -0.39
C GLY A 134 1.68 -30.48 -0.12
N LYS A 135 0.82 -30.01 -1.03
CA LYS A 135 -0.02 -28.83 -0.79
C LYS A 135 -1.43 -29.05 -1.29
N ARG A 136 -2.43 -28.87 -0.42
CA ARG A 136 -3.84 -28.77 -0.83
C ARG A 136 -4.44 -27.46 -0.33
N VAL A 137 -5.42 -26.94 -1.08
CA VAL A 137 -6.06 -25.66 -0.81
C VAL A 137 -7.55 -25.80 -1.05
N THR A 138 -8.35 -25.23 -0.17
CA THR A 138 -9.77 -25.03 -0.42
C THR A 138 -10.15 -23.58 -0.19
N VAL A 139 -11.11 -23.09 -0.98
CA VAL A 139 -11.61 -21.70 -0.94
C VAL A 139 -13.13 -21.75 -0.88
N TRP A 140 -13.73 -20.91 -0.04
CA TRP A 140 -15.18 -20.79 0.08
C TRP A 140 -15.61 -19.39 0.46
N ASP A 141 -16.88 -19.09 0.25
CA ASP A 141 -17.54 -17.87 0.69
C ASP A 141 -18.37 -18.16 1.95
N GLU A 142 -18.34 -17.26 2.90
CA GLU A 142 -19.26 -17.27 4.04
C GLU A 142 -19.91 -15.90 4.24
N GLN A 143 -21.04 -15.88 4.92
CA GLN A 143 -21.74 -14.67 5.32
C GLN A 143 -21.58 -14.50 6.83
N VAL A 144 -20.91 -13.42 7.25
CA VAL A 144 -20.61 -13.15 8.65
C VAL A 144 -21.37 -11.95 9.16
N ARG A 145 -21.88 -12.03 10.37
CA ARG A 145 -22.48 -10.89 11.07
C ARG A 145 -21.36 -10.05 11.67
N ILE A 146 -21.35 -8.77 11.33
CA ILE A 146 -20.42 -7.78 11.87
C ILE A 146 -21.24 -6.76 12.66
N GLU A 147 -20.79 -6.43 13.85
CA GLU A 147 -21.46 -5.49 14.74
C GLU A 147 -21.64 -4.12 14.06
N GLY A 148 -22.87 -3.59 14.13
CA GLY A 148 -23.24 -2.31 13.51
C GLY A 148 -23.62 -2.41 12.03
N PHE A 149 -23.74 -3.63 11.47
CA PHE A 149 -24.28 -3.84 10.14
C PHE A 149 -25.56 -4.66 10.19
N GLU A 150 -26.62 -4.17 9.54
CA GLU A 150 -27.92 -4.87 9.48
C GLU A 150 -27.84 -6.17 8.67
N ARG A 151 -27.05 -6.17 7.60
CA ARG A 151 -26.89 -7.31 6.69
C ARG A 151 -25.58 -8.03 6.94
N PRO A 152 -25.57 -9.36 6.82
CA PRO A 152 -24.34 -10.12 6.85
C PRO A 152 -23.37 -9.63 5.76
N MET A 153 -22.08 -9.64 6.08
CA MET A 153 -21.00 -9.27 5.18
C MET A 153 -20.36 -10.52 4.58
N ARG A 154 -20.01 -10.45 3.33
CA ARG A 154 -19.26 -11.50 2.65
C ARG A 154 -17.85 -11.60 3.20
N ARG A 155 -17.42 -12.82 3.51
CA ARG A 155 -16.02 -13.15 3.77
C ARG A 155 -15.61 -14.32 2.88
N VAL A 156 -14.53 -14.11 2.12
CA VAL A 156 -13.87 -15.17 1.36
C VAL A 156 -12.85 -15.83 2.26
N MET A 157 -12.82 -17.16 2.30
CA MET A 157 -11.93 -17.94 3.14
C MET A 157 -11.02 -18.83 2.30
N ARG A 158 -9.78 -19.01 2.73
CA ARG A 158 -8.83 -19.95 2.16
C ARG A 158 -8.16 -20.76 3.26
N LEU A 159 -8.25 -22.07 3.19
CA LEU A 159 -7.50 -22.99 4.04
C LEU A 159 -6.44 -23.68 3.18
N THR A 160 -5.20 -23.60 3.62
CA THR A 160 -4.05 -24.25 2.99
C THR A 160 -3.44 -25.26 3.93
N GLU A 161 -3.28 -26.49 3.49
CA GLU A 161 -2.45 -27.51 4.14
C GLU A 161 -1.13 -27.70 3.41
N ARG A 162 -0.07 -27.84 4.17
CA ARG A 162 1.26 -28.22 3.66
C ARG A 162 1.79 -29.41 4.46
N THR A 163 2.15 -30.46 3.74
CA THR A 163 2.83 -31.65 4.30
C THR A 163 4.30 -31.72 3.86
N ILE A 164 4.71 -30.82 2.96
CA ILE A 164 6.09 -30.68 2.47
C ILE A 164 6.48 -29.19 2.61
N ASP A 165 7.66 -28.94 3.17
CA ASP A 165 8.20 -27.59 3.35
C ASP A 165 8.71 -26.97 2.02
N ALA A 166 9.30 -25.77 2.10
CA ALA A 166 9.85 -25.04 0.94
C ALA A 166 11.14 -25.72 0.39
N LYS A 167 11.80 -26.58 1.18
CA LYS A 167 13.03 -27.30 0.80
C LYS A 167 12.74 -28.70 0.27
N GLY A 168 11.47 -29.14 0.23
CA GLY A 168 11.06 -30.45 -0.24
C GLY A 168 11.08 -31.54 0.84
N GLN A 169 11.25 -31.18 2.12
CA GLN A 169 11.24 -32.12 3.23
C GLN A 169 9.82 -32.39 3.72
N LEU A 170 9.50 -33.64 4.04
CA LEU A 170 8.24 -34.00 4.66
C LEU A 170 8.17 -33.39 6.07
N LEU A 171 7.05 -32.75 6.36
CA LEU A 171 6.74 -32.24 7.70
C LEU A 171 6.24 -33.39 8.59
N ILE A 172 6.64 -33.39 9.86
CA ILE A 172 6.18 -34.38 10.86
C ILE A 172 4.67 -34.20 11.09
N GLU A 173 4.22 -32.94 11.14
CA GLU A 173 2.80 -32.60 11.23
C GLU A 173 2.43 -31.64 10.09
N PRO A 174 1.20 -31.77 9.54
CA PRO A 174 0.72 -30.84 8.53
C PRO A 174 0.68 -29.40 9.04
N GLN A 175 1.22 -28.48 8.27
CA GLN A 175 1.11 -27.05 8.55
C GLN A 175 -0.17 -26.49 7.92
N TRP A 176 -1.02 -25.93 8.74
CA TRP A 176 -2.27 -25.29 8.32
C TRP A 176 -2.15 -23.78 8.32
N VAL A 177 -2.65 -23.14 7.27
CA VAL A 177 -2.74 -21.68 7.17
C VAL A 177 -4.17 -21.32 6.78
N LEU A 178 -4.87 -20.65 7.70
CA LEU A 178 -6.20 -20.09 7.47
C LEU A 178 -6.10 -18.59 7.17
N GLU A 179 -6.69 -18.18 6.08
CA GLU A 179 -6.79 -16.79 5.67
C GLU A 179 -8.24 -16.45 5.34
N GLY A 180 -8.60 -15.20 5.53
CA GLY A 180 -9.92 -14.70 5.18
C GLY A 180 -9.86 -13.23 4.75
N TRP A 181 -10.86 -12.81 3.98
CA TRP A 181 -10.99 -11.45 3.47
C TRP A 181 -12.44 -10.99 3.54
N SER A 182 -12.72 -10.03 4.42
CA SER A 182 -14.03 -9.39 4.53
C SER A 182 -14.17 -8.31 3.46
N THR A 183 -15.28 -8.32 2.70
CA THR A 183 -15.44 -7.41 1.56
C THR A 183 -16.90 -7.04 1.29
N THR A 184 -17.11 -5.85 0.71
CA THR A 184 -18.38 -5.40 0.15
C THR A 184 -18.58 -5.79 -1.32
N LEU A 185 -17.54 -6.31 -1.99
CA LEU A 185 -17.62 -6.74 -3.38
C LEU A 185 -18.55 -7.94 -3.53
N ALA A 186 -19.55 -7.81 -4.39
CA ALA A 186 -20.59 -8.82 -4.56
C ALA A 186 -20.07 -10.08 -5.29
N GLY A 187 -20.44 -11.27 -4.81
CA GLY A 187 -20.02 -12.55 -5.38
C GLY A 187 -20.42 -12.77 -6.85
N ARG A 188 -21.50 -12.13 -7.29
CA ARG A 188 -21.93 -12.16 -8.71
C ARG A 188 -20.97 -11.45 -9.67
N GLN A 189 -20.15 -10.51 -9.17
CA GLN A 189 -19.19 -9.73 -9.97
C GLN A 189 -17.76 -10.19 -9.75
N PHE A 190 -17.44 -10.65 -8.55
CA PHE A 190 -16.11 -11.07 -8.14
C PHE A 190 -16.21 -12.42 -7.44
N ASP A 191 -15.77 -13.48 -8.06
CA ASP A 191 -15.66 -14.78 -7.41
C ASP A 191 -14.62 -14.77 -6.29
N ALA A 192 -14.52 -15.85 -5.54
CA ALA A 192 -13.62 -15.94 -4.40
C ALA A 192 -12.14 -15.79 -4.83
N GLN A 193 -11.76 -16.36 -5.97
CA GLN A 193 -10.40 -16.26 -6.49
C GLN A 193 -10.07 -14.83 -6.95
N ALA A 194 -11.01 -14.11 -7.54
CA ALA A 194 -10.85 -12.71 -7.90
C ALA A 194 -10.59 -11.83 -6.66
N ILE A 195 -11.31 -12.08 -5.55
CA ILE A 195 -11.09 -11.37 -4.27
C ILE A 195 -9.66 -11.61 -3.75
N ILE A 196 -9.21 -12.87 -3.74
CA ILE A 196 -7.86 -13.23 -3.32
C ILE A 196 -6.82 -12.52 -4.20
N THR A 197 -6.98 -12.58 -5.51
CA THR A 197 -6.07 -11.93 -6.47
C THR A 197 -6.04 -10.41 -6.31
N LEU A 198 -7.20 -9.77 -6.11
CA LEU A 198 -7.28 -8.33 -5.81
C LEU A 198 -6.54 -7.98 -4.52
N TYR A 199 -6.62 -8.84 -3.50
CA TYR A 199 -5.88 -8.61 -2.27
C TYR A 199 -4.37 -8.84 -2.44
N GLU A 200 -3.97 -9.92 -3.10
CA GLU A 200 -2.55 -10.23 -3.34
C GLU A 200 -1.85 -9.14 -4.18
N GLY A 201 -2.57 -8.44 -5.04
CA GLY A 201 -2.11 -7.22 -5.71
C GLY A 201 -1.77 -6.06 -4.76
N HIS A 202 -2.08 -6.18 -3.45
CA HIS A 202 -1.68 -5.25 -2.40
C HIS A 202 -0.15 -5.27 -2.12
N GLY A 203 0.56 -6.33 -2.48
CA GLY A 203 2.02 -6.46 -2.27
C GLY A 203 2.87 -5.32 -2.84
N ALA A 204 2.31 -4.50 -3.75
CA ALA A 204 2.97 -3.27 -4.22
C ALA A 204 3.20 -2.25 -3.08
N HIS A 205 2.44 -2.30 -1.99
CA HIS A 205 2.60 -1.39 -0.83
C HIS A 205 3.92 -1.58 -0.11
N GLU A 206 4.44 -2.81 -0.03
CA GLU A 206 5.76 -3.08 0.54
C GLU A 206 6.86 -2.33 -0.22
N GLN A 207 6.73 -2.21 -1.54
CA GLN A 207 7.65 -1.43 -2.37
C GLN A 207 7.55 0.07 -2.05
N PHE A 208 6.32 0.60 -1.84
CA PHE A 208 6.13 2.01 -1.46
C PHE A 208 6.71 2.30 -0.08
N HIS A 209 6.51 1.40 0.89
CA HIS A 209 7.15 1.50 2.21
C HIS A 209 8.68 1.45 2.11
N SER A 210 9.22 0.58 1.26
CA SER A 210 10.66 0.53 1.00
C SER A 210 11.20 1.84 0.43
N GLU A 211 10.45 2.51 -0.45
CA GLU A 211 10.85 3.80 -1.00
C GLU A 211 10.93 4.90 0.07
N PHE A 212 9.99 4.94 1.02
CA PHE A 212 10.10 5.84 2.17
C PHE A 212 11.29 5.51 3.06
N LYS A 213 11.47 4.24 3.41
CA LYS A 213 12.54 3.81 4.31
C LYS A 213 13.92 4.04 3.72
N THR A 214 14.14 3.54 2.49
CA THR A 214 15.49 3.47 1.91
C THR A 214 15.80 4.59 0.94
N ASP A 215 14.83 5.05 0.13
CA ASP A 215 15.09 6.07 -0.90
C ASP A 215 14.99 7.49 -0.32
N LEU A 216 14.09 7.70 0.66
CA LEU A 216 13.93 8.97 1.39
C LEU A 216 14.52 8.95 2.81
N ASP A 217 15.22 7.88 3.17
CA ASP A 217 15.97 7.71 4.44
C ASP A 217 15.13 7.91 5.73
N LEU A 218 13.83 7.59 5.68
CA LEU A 218 12.96 7.69 6.85
C LEU A 218 13.11 6.55 7.87
N GLU A 219 13.95 5.58 7.59
CA GLU A 219 14.28 4.53 8.56
C GLU A 219 14.91 5.11 9.83
N ARG A 220 15.57 6.28 9.70
CA ARG A 220 16.23 7.01 10.79
C ARG A 220 15.67 8.41 10.90
N LEU A 221 14.56 8.56 11.65
CA LEU A 221 14.02 9.88 11.93
C LEU A 221 15.00 10.72 12.75
N PRO A 222 15.22 12.01 12.38
CA PRO A 222 16.38 12.78 12.87
C PRO A 222 16.22 13.34 14.29
N SER A 223 14.98 13.54 14.77
CA SER A 223 14.72 14.28 16.02
C SER A 223 14.41 13.35 17.20
N GLY A 224 14.70 13.81 18.41
CA GLY A 224 14.16 13.26 19.65
C GLY A 224 12.69 13.63 19.87
N LYS A 225 12.16 14.67 19.20
CA LYS A 225 10.80 15.17 19.35
C LYS A 225 9.83 14.51 18.38
N PHE A 226 8.69 14.05 18.90
CA PHE A 226 7.67 13.38 18.10
C PHE A 226 7.11 14.27 16.99
N ASP A 227 6.70 15.50 17.33
CA ASP A 227 6.09 16.43 16.38
C ASP A 227 7.04 16.84 15.25
N THR A 228 8.33 17.00 15.55
CA THR A 228 9.36 17.26 14.53
C THR A 228 9.46 16.08 13.55
N ASN A 229 9.47 14.86 14.05
CA ASN A 229 9.51 13.67 13.24
C ASN A 229 8.21 13.47 12.44
N ALA A 230 7.05 13.84 13.00
CA ALA A 230 5.78 13.84 12.29
C ALA A 230 5.79 14.83 11.11
N LEU A 231 6.34 16.04 11.30
CA LEU A 231 6.54 17.00 10.22
C LEU A 231 7.49 16.46 9.13
N VAL A 232 8.57 15.81 9.51
CA VAL A 232 9.49 15.15 8.54
C VAL A 232 8.75 14.11 7.71
N CYS A 233 7.89 13.30 8.32
CA CYS A 233 7.06 12.32 7.60
C CYS A 233 6.10 13.02 6.61
N ALA A 234 5.45 14.09 7.01
CA ALA A 234 4.54 14.86 6.13
C ALA A 234 5.28 15.47 4.94
N LEU A 235 6.46 16.06 5.16
CA LEU A 235 7.31 16.60 4.10
C LEU A 235 7.82 15.49 3.16
N ALA A 236 8.16 14.33 3.69
CA ALA A 236 8.55 13.18 2.89
C ALA A 236 7.41 12.66 2.02
N ALA A 237 6.17 12.65 2.51
CA ALA A 237 4.99 12.31 1.71
C ALA A 237 4.80 13.28 0.53
N LEU A 238 4.98 14.58 0.77
CA LEU A 238 4.96 15.60 -0.29
C LEU A 238 6.08 15.39 -1.30
N ALA A 239 7.31 15.20 -0.82
CA ALA A 239 8.48 14.95 -1.68
C ALA A 239 8.30 13.68 -2.54
N MET A 240 7.77 12.59 -1.93
CA MET A 240 7.46 11.37 -2.67
C MET A 240 6.47 11.62 -3.81
N ASN A 241 5.40 12.38 -3.56
CA ASN A 241 4.41 12.69 -4.58
C ASN A 241 4.99 13.56 -5.71
N ILE A 242 5.79 14.57 -5.39
CA ILE A 242 6.49 15.40 -6.39
C ILE A 242 7.41 14.51 -7.25
N LEU A 243 8.26 13.71 -6.63
CA LEU A 243 9.16 12.81 -7.34
C LEU A 243 8.39 11.78 -8.17
N ARG A 244 7.24 11.29 -7.67
CA ARG A 244 6.37 10.38 -8.42
C ARG A 244 5.81 11.04 -9.67
N LEU A 245 5.32 12.28 -9.57
CA LEU A 245 4.85 13.07 -10.73
C LEU A 245 5.97 13.32 -11.73
N LEU A 246 7.15 13.74 -11.27
CA LEU A 246 8.33 13.93 -12.12
C LEU A 246 8.73 12.65 -12.85
N GLY A 247 8.73 11.52 -12.13
CA GLY A 247 9.01 10.20 -12.71
C GLY A 247 8.00 9.79 -13.78
N GLN A 248 6.71 10.00 -13.52
CA GLN A 248 5.65 9.69 -14.48
C GLN A 248 5.72 10.57 -15.73
N ALA A 249 5.96 11.86 -15.56
CA ALA A 249 6.06 12.80 -16.68
C ALA A 249 7.39 12.69 -17.44
N GLY A 250 8.51 12.44 -16.73
CA GLY A 250 9.86 12.53 -17.30
C GLY A 250 10.46 11.19 -17.75
N LEU A 251 10.11 10.07 -17.14
CA LEU A 251 10.85 8.81 -17.31
C LEU A 251 10.06 7.65 -17.94
N HIS A 252 8.96 7.94 -18.63
CA HIS A 252 8.17 6.95 -19.38
C HIS A 252 8.10 7.23 -20.89
N GLY A 253 8.68 8.33 -21.37
CA GLY A 253 8.73 8.70 -22.78
C GLY A 253 9.79 7.92 -23.57
N PRO A 254 9.78 8.04 -24.90
CA PRO A 254 10.77 7.38 -25.77
C PRO A 254 12.20 7.89 -25.56
N ASP A 255 12.35 9.09 -25.03
CA ASP A 255 13.61 9.75 -24.65
C ASP A 255 14.08 9.41 -23.23
N ALA A 256 13.34 8.54 -22.52
CA ALA A 256 13.69 8.13 -21.16
C ALA A 256 15.02 7.35 -21.15
N PRO A 257 15.92 7.65 -20.21
CA PRO A 257 17.20 6.95 -20.08
C PRO A 257 17.06 5.50 -19.62
N VAL A 258 15.90 5.16 -19.03
CA VAL A 258 15.56 3.83 -18.52
C VAL A 258 14.56 3.19 -19.47
N ARG A 259 14.97 2.13 -20.17
CA ARG A 259 14.22 1.54 -21.28
C ARG A 259 13.31 0.37 -20.91
N HIS A 260 13.49 -0.27 -19.75
CA HIS A 260 12.59 -1.37 -19.34
C HIS A 260 11.19 -0.85 -19.03
N GLU A 261 10.18 -1.62 -19.40
CA GLU A 261 8.79 -1.30 -19.11
C GLU A 261 8.52 -1.36 -17.61
N ALA A 262 7.82 -0.36 -17.09
CA ALA A 262 7.37 -0.31 -15.71
C ALA A 262 6.15 0.61 -15.59
N LYS A 263 5.20 0.27 -14.73
CA LYS A 263 4.04 1.14 -14.45
C LYS A 263 4.45 2.43 -13.75
N ARG A 264 5.58 2.41 -13.06
CA ARG A 264 6.19 3.55 -12.36
C ARG A 264 7.69 3.37 -12.23
N ARG A 265 8.41 4.48 -12.04
CA ARG A 265 9.83 4.45 -11.67
C ARG A 265 9.99 4.54 -10.15
N ARG A 266 10.94 3.80 -9.61
CA ARG A 266 11.32 3.90 -8.20
C ARG A 266 11.84 5.32 -7.90
N ILE A 267 11.53 5.85 -6.71
CA ILE A 267 11.92 7.22 -6.33
C ILE A 267 13.43 7.44 -6.44
N LYS A 268 14.24 6.49 -6.01
CA LYS A 268 15.69 6.54 -6.16
C LYS A 268 16.12 6.71 -7.62
N THR A 269 15.48 6.00 -8.55
CA THR A 269 15.75 6.15 -10.00
C THR A 269 15.38 7.55 -10.48
N VAL A 270 14.25 8.09 -10.03
CA VAL A 270 13.84 9.47 -10.38
C VAL A 270 14.86 10.48 -9.88
N MET A 271 15.31 10.36 -8.64
CA MET A 271 16.35 11.23 -8.09
C MET A 271 17.65 11.14 -8.87
N GLN A 272 18.10 9.92 -9.21
CA GLN A 272 19.34 9.70 -9.95
C GLN A 272 19.29 10.24 -11.37
N GLU A 273 18.16 10.11 -12.05
CA GLU A 273 18.05 10.50 -13.47
C GLU A 273 17.64 11.97 -13.67
N LEU A 274 16.94 12.58 -12.70
CA LEU A 274 16.40 13.93 -12.87
C LEU A 274 16.91 14.95 -11.84
N ILE A 275 17.38 14.53 -10.65
CA ILE A 275 17.77 15.45 -9.58
C ILE A 275 19.29 15.44 -9.38
N TYR A 276 19.93 14.28 -9.23
CA TYR A 276 21.36 14.15 -8.96
C TYR A 276 22.16 14.18 -10.27
N ARG A 277 22.01 15.28 -11.02
CA ARG A 277 22.72 15.48 -12.29
C ARG A 277 23.78 16.57 -12.16
N ALA A 278 24.97 16.26 -12.62
CA ALA A 278 26.03 17.26 -12.72
C ALA A 278 25.65 18.31 -13.77
N ALA A 279 25.66 19.57 -13.37
CA ALA A 279 25.32 20.68 -14.26
C ALA A 279 26.19 21.89 -13.94
N ARG A 280 26.42 22.73 -14.96
CA ARG A 280 27.06 24.04 -14.82
C ARG A 280 25.98 25.12 -14.89
N LEU A 281 25.92 25.98 -13.88
CA LEU A 281 25.10 27.18 -13.95
C LEU A 281 25.91 28.29 -14.65
N ILE A 282 25.36 28.84 -15.71
CA ILE A 282 26.00 29.88 -16.53
C ILE A 282 25.10 31.10 -16.55
N ASP A 283 25.58 32.24 -16.07
CA ASP A 283 24.88 33.52 -16.17
C ASP A 283 25.45 34.27 -17.36
N HIS A 284 24.62 34.51 -18.39
CA HIS A 284 25.03 35.25 -19.61
C HIS A 284 23.88 36.11 -20.14
N GLY A 285 24.12 37.38 -20.38
CA GLY A 285 23.17 38.28 -21.04
C GLY A 285 21.77 38.33 -20.39
N ARG A 286 21.69 38.44 -19.07
CA ARG A 286 20.46 38.40 -18.25
C ARG A 286 19.72 37.07 -18.31
N ARG A 287 20.36 36.02 -18.83
CA ARG A 287 19.81 34.66 -18.85
C ARG A 287 20.63 33.75 -17.93
N ARG A 288 19.92 32.91 -17.21
CA ARG A 288 20.52 31.82 -16.43
C ARG A 288 20.38 30.53 -17.22
N ILE A 289 21.48 29.90 -17.57
CA ILE A 289 21.52 28.69 -18.39
C ILE A 289 22.04 27.54 -17.53
N LEU A 290 21.31 26.45 -17.52
CA LEU A 290 21.75 25.18 -16.91
C LEU A 290 22.40 24.32 -17.99
N GLY A 291 23.73 24.24 -17.99
CA GLY A 291 24.49 23.41 -18.92
C GLY A 291 24.62 21.98 -18.39
N LEU A 292 23.93 21.04 -18.99
CA LEU A 292 24.12 19.61 -18.76
C LEU A 292 25.28 19.09 -19.60
N GLY A 293 25.96 18.03 -19.19
CA GLY A 293 27.07 17.43 -19.94
C GLY A 293 26.60 16.95 -21.32
N ALA A 294 27.48 17.06 -22.34
CA ALA A 294 27.15 16.69 -23.71
C ALA A 294 26.66 15.24 -23.89
N ASN A 295 27.11 14.32 -23.02
CA ASN A 295 26.75 12.91 -23.03
C ASN A 295 25.74 12.54 -21.94
N ASP A 296 25.00 13.53 -21.40
CA ASP A 296 24.00 13.24 -20.39
C ASP A 296 22.78 12.56 -21.02
N ARG A 297 22.59 11.28 -20.70
CA ARG A 297 21.50 10.44 -21.23
C ARG A 297 20.10 10.92 -20.80
N SER A 298 20.01 11.73 -19.74
CA SER A 298 18.74 12.25 -19.23
C SER A 298 18.45 13.67 -19.76
N ALA A 299 19.36 14.30 -20.49
CA ALA A 299 19.24 15.69 -20.91
C ALA A 299 17.96 15.97 -21.72
N GLN A 300 17.59 15.08 -22.64
CA GLN A 300 16.37 15.22 -23.45
C GLN A 300 15.11 15.10 -22.59
N ALA A 301 15.04 14.09 -21.73
CA ALA A 301 13.92 13.91 -20.81
C ALA A 301 13.79 15.08 -19.83
N PHE A 302 14.92 15.60 -19.34
CA PHE A 302 14.97 16.78 -18.48
C PHE A 302 14.46 18.04 -19.20
N ALA A 303 14.94 18.32 -20.41
CA ALA A 303 14.52 19.48 -21.19
C ALA A 303 13.02 19.45 -21.52
N ARG A 304 12.49 18.28 -21.91
CA ARG A 304 11.07 18.09 -22.17
C ARG A 304 10.24 18.34 -20.91
N LEU A 305 10.63 17.74 -19.79
CA LEU A 305 9.94 17.91 -18.49
C LEU A 305 9.96 19.38 -18.04
N HIS A 306 11.10 20.06 -18.17
CA HIS A 306 11.23 21.49 -17.87
C HIS A 306 10.28 22.33 -18.73
N GLY A 307 10.22 22.07 -20.05
CA GLY A 307 9.30 22.76 -20.94
C GLY A 307 7.82 22.56 -20.56
N GLN A 308 7.43 21.34 -20.22
CA GLN A 308 6.07 21.04 -19.76
C GLN A 308 5.70 21.79 -18.47
N LEU A 309 6.60 21.83 -17.50
CA LEU A 309 6.37 22.52 -16.22
C LEU A 309 6.35 24.04 -16.40
N ALA A 310 7.19 24.61 -17.26
CA ALA A 310 7.20 26.05 -17.55
C ALA A 310 5.88 26.50 -18.18
N LEU A 311 5.31 25.71 -19.10
CA LEU A 311 4.01 26.00 -19.73
C LEU A 311 2.84 25.89 -18.73
N ALA A 312 2.89 24.93 -17.82
CA ALA A 312 1.85 24.75 -16.79
C ALA A 312 1.84 25.86 -15.74
N GLY A 313 2.97 26.55 -15.51
CA GLY A 313 3.08 27.67 -14.58
C GLY A 313 2.65 29.03 -15.15
N CYS A 314 2.31 29.11 -16.41
CA CYS A 314 1.87 30.35 -17.10
C CYS A 314 0.35 30.43 -17.32
N GLY A 315 -0.44 29.48 -16.77
CA GLY A 315 -1.90 29.40 -16.91
C GLY A 315 -2.67 29.82 -15.66
#